data_68c5e9359655885a6086971ebfe9c79c
#
_entry.id   68c5e9359655885a6086971ebfe9c79c
#
_cell.length_a   1.000
_cell.length_b   1.000
_cell.length_c   1.000
_cell.angle_alpha   90.00
_cell.angle_beta   90.00
_cell.angle_gamma   90.00
#
_symmetry.space_group_name_H-M   'P 1'
#
loop_
_entity.id
_entity.type
_entity.pdbx_description
1 polymer ?
#
loop_
_entity_poly.entity_id
_entity_poly.type
_entity_poly.pdbx_seq_one_letter_code
_entity_poly.pdbx_strand_id
1 'polypeptide(L)'
;MPAGGPDKPRLMENQFQLDDTVAVVTGASGMLGPIWVGALLDAGARVFALDLERAAVSSGLQSLLDRYSQVTHSTGAPRLRLHHADVMDRDSLVVAQAACAGTMGVASVLVNNAGIDQPASADRAASYRMEDVPMDVSRAILEVNTLGTFQVSQVFGGEMVKARRGSIINIGSLYASVSPDLRLYDHMNLDPPFLKPPAYGASKAAVVNLTRYLATAWGPYGVRVNALSPGGVLGAQDPEFQRKFNDRVPLGRMAEAADLTGPLRFLASDASAYVTGTELRVDGGFTAW
;
A
#
# COMPACT_ATOMS: atom_id res chain seq x y z
N MET A 1 46.56 10.17 -10.28
CA MET A 1 45.11 9.87 -10.15
C MET A 1 44.53 10.91 -9.23
N PRO A 2 43.72 11.89 -9.71
CA PRO A 2 43.04 12.79 -8.80
C PRO A 2 41.84 12.05 -8.21
N ALA A 3 41.79 11.96 -6.88
CA ALA A 3 40.64 11.48 -6.13
C ALA A 3 39.47 12.43 -6.36
N GLY A 4 38.36 11.92 -6.95
CA GLY A 4 37.10 12.63 -7.01
C GLY A 4 36.67 12.94 -5.58
N GLY A 5 36.52 14.23 -5.28
CA GLY A 5 35.98 14.68 -4.01
C GLY A 5 34.52 14.16 -3.84
N PRO A 6 34.06 14.03 -2.60
CA PRO A 6 32.70 13.58 -2.34
C PRO A 6 31.69 14.50 -3.03
N ASP A 7 30.76 13.89 -3.79
CA ASP A 7 29.60 14.60 -4.35
C ASP A 7 28.97 15.47 -3.29
N LYS A 8 28.73 16.75 -3.62
CA LYS A 8 28.04 17.67 -2.72
C LYS A 8 26.71 17.05 -2.31
N PRO A 9 26.35 17.05 -1.00
CA PRO A 9 25.06 16.53 -0.58
C PRO A 9 23.96 17.27 -1.35
N ARG A 10 23.07 16.52 -2.04
CA ARG A 10 21.85 17.06 -2.63
C ARG A 10 21.14 17.85 -1.55
N LEU A 11 20.84 19.13 -1.84
CA LEU A 11 20.13 20.01 -0.92
C LEU A 11 18.87 19.31 -0.38
N MET A 12 18.60 19.42 0.92
CA MET A 12 17.54 18.69 1.63
C MET A 12 16.14 18.84 0.98
N GLU A 13 15.88 19.94 0.31
CA GLU A 13 14.61 20.21 -0.40
C GLU A 13 14.27 19.22 -1.53
N ASN A 14 15.27 18.55 -2.11
CA ASN A 14 15.08 17.62 -3.25
C ASN A 14 14.99 16.14 -2.85
N GLN A 15 15.16 15.80 -1.57
CA GLN A 15 15.20 14.38 -1.15
C GLN A 15 13.84 13.67 -1.27
N PHE A 16 12.73 14.41 -1.23
CA PHE A 16 11.35 13.89 -1.33
C PHE A 16 10.80 13.89 -2.76
N GLN A 17 11.58 14.37 -3.73
CA GLN A 17 11.16 14.41 -5.14
C GLN A 17 11.37 13.05 -5.81
N LEU A 18 10.49 12.74 -6.75
CA LEU A 18 10.43 11.47 -7.46
C LEU A 18 10.44 11.66 -9.00
N ASP A 19 11.04 12.74 -9.50
CA ASP A 19 10.95 13.16 -10.92
C ASP A 19 11.38 12.07 -11.91
N ASP A 20 12.44 11.32 -11.62
CA ASP A 20 12.94 10.24 -12.48
C ASP A 20 12.42 8.85 -12.08
N THR A 21 11.38 8.81 -11.26
CA THR A 21 10.85 7.57 -10.68
C THR A 21 9.68 7.03 -11.50
N VAL A 22 9.71 5.73 -11.75
CA VAL A 22 8.53 4.95 -12.15
C VAL A 22 8.02 4.21 -10.94
N ALA A 23 6.79 4.49 -10.55
CA ALA A 23 6.12 3.85 -9.42
C ALA A 23 4.99 2.94 -9.90
N VAL A 24 4.89 1.76 -9.30
CA VAL A 24 3.79 0.81 -9.48
C VAL A 24 2.93 0.83 -8.23
N VAL A 25 1.62 0.90 -8.38
CA VAL A 25 0.65 0.82 -7.28
C VAL A 25 -0.38 -0.26 -7.59
N THR A 26 -0.46 -1.29 -6.77
CA THR A 26 -1.50 -2.35 -6.89
C THR A 26 -2.75 -2.00 -6.12
N GLY A 27 -3.93 -2.46 -6.57
CA GLY A 27 -5.21 -2.11 -5.96
C GLY A 27 -5.49 -0.60 -6.07
N ALA A 28 -5.17 -0.02 -7.23
CA ALA A 28 -5.20 1.43 -7.45
C ALA A 28 -6.63 2.01 -7.41
N SER A 29 -7.66 1.20 -7.68
CA SER A 29 -9.08 1.59 -7.59
C SER A 29 -9.67 1.43 -6.19
N GLY A 30 -8.95 0.79 -5.27
CA GLY A 30 -9.38 0.60 -3.87
C GLY A 30 -9.41 1.91 -3.08
N MET A 31 -9.88 1.84 -1.83
CA MET A 31 -10.06 3.02 -0.96
C MET A 31 -8.79 3.88 -0.81
N LEU A 32 -7.62 3.25 -0.62
CA LEU A 32 -6.34 3.95 -0.43
C LEU A 32 -5.57 4.14 -1.74
N GLY A 33 -5.89 3.39 -2.80
CA GLY A 33 -5.18 3.43 -4.07
C GLY A 33 -5.03 4.82 -4.66
N PRO A 34 -6.11 5.62 -4.81
CA PRO A 34 -6.02 6.99 -5.33
C PRO A 34 -5.14 7.91 -4.48
N ILE A 35 -5.09 7.70 -3.16
CA ILE A 35 -4.22 8.47 -2.24
C ILE A 35 -2.75 8.22 -2.58
N TRP A 36 -2.38 6.95 -2.75
CA TRP A 36 -1.01 6.56 -3.11
C TRP A 36 -0.62 7.06 -4.50
N VAL A 37 -1.50 6.84 -5.49
CA VAL A 37 -1.28 7.32 -6.87
C VAL A 37 -1.11 8.84 -6.89
N GLY A 38 -2.01 9.59 -6.25
CA GLY A 38 -1.93 11.05 -6.18
C GLY A 38 -0.65 11.54 -5.50
N ALA A 39 -0.28 10.95 -4.34
CA ALA A 39 0.92 11.33 -3.61
C ALA A 39 2.20 11.16 -4.42
N LEU A 40 2.30 10.08 -5.21
CA LEU A 40 3.45 9.81 -6.07
C LEU A 40 3.49 10.74 -7.29
N LEU A 41 2.33 11.00 -7.93
CA LEU A 41 2.22 11.96 -9.04
C LEU A 41 2.61 13.38 -8.61
N ASP A 42 2.13 13.83 -7.44
CA ASP A 42 2.43 15.15 -6.90
C ASP A 42 3.91 15.29 -6.51
N ALA A 43 4.58 14.18 -6.18
CA ALA A 43 6.03 14.16 -5.94
C ALA A 43 6.88 14.10 -7.22
N GLY A 44 6.26 14.06 -8.41
CA GLY A 44 6.96 14.06 -9.70
C GLY A 44 7.00 12.69 -10.40
N ALA A 45 6.64 11.59 -9.74
CA ALA A 45 6.73 10.25 -10.31
C ALA A 45 5.80 10.05 -11.53
N ARG A 46 6.18 9.12 -12.39
CA ARG A 46 5.29 8.45 -13.34
C ARG A 46 4.67 7.25 -12.64
N VAL A 47 3.37 7.07 -12.75
CA VAL A 47 2.66 6.02 -12.01
C VAL A 47 2.00 5.03 -12.95
N PHE A 48 2.35 3.75 -12.78
CA PHE A 48 1.73 2.61 -13.42
C PHE A 48 0.77 1.97 -12.40
N ALA A 49 -0.50 2.30 -12.52
CA ALA A 49 -1.56 1.85 -11.64
C ALA A 49 -2.05 0.46 -12.07
N LEU A 50 -2.12 -0.49 -11.14
CA LEU A 50 -2.59 -1.86 -11.39
C LEU A 50 -3.87 -2.12 -10.62
N ASP A 51 -4.85 -2.71 -11.29
CA ASP A 51 -6.05 -3.26 -10.68
C ASP A 51 -6.64 -4.40 -11.51
N LEU A 52 -7.62 -5.11 -10.96
CA LEU A 52 -8.35 -6.14 -11.69
C LEU A 52 -9.18 -5.50 -12.82
N GLU A 53 -9.29 -6.19 -13.96
CA GLU A 53 -10.14 -5.73 -15.07
C GLU A 53 -11.61 -5.53 -14.65
N ARG A 54 -12.11 -6.40 -13.76
CA ARG A 54 -13.48 -6.33 -13.22
C ARG A 54 -13.67 -5.26 -12.13
N ALA A 55 -12.60 -4.65 -11.62
CA ALA A 55 -12.70 -3.61 -10.60
C ALA A 55 -13.23 -2.32 -11.21
N ALA A 56 -14.32 -1.80 -10.63
CA ALA A 56 -14.79 -0.47 -11.02
C ALA A 56 -13.73 0.58 -10.68
N VAL A 57 -13.41 1.44 -11.62
CA VAL A 57 -12.51 2.58 -11.38
C VAL A 57 -13.19 3.53 -10.39
N SER A 58 -12.57 3.73 -9.22
CA SER A 58 -13.12 4.64 -8.22
C SER A 58 -13.08 6.10 -8.70
N SER A 59 -13.99 6.93 -8.20
CA SER A 59 -14.05 8.35 -8.57
C SER A 59 -12.73 9.09 -8.31
N GLY A 60 -12.02 8.72 -7.25
CA GLY A 60 -10.71 9.29 -6.94
C GLY A 60 -9.66 8.94 -8.00
N LEU A 61 -9.59 7.68 -8.44
CA LEU A 61 -8.67 7.27 -9.50
C LEU A 61 -9.08 7.86 -10.85
N GLN A 62 -10.39 7.91 -11.15
CA GLN A 62 -10.89 8.51 -12.39
C GLN A 62 -10.47 9.97 -12.50
N SER A 63 -10.61 10.76 -11.44
CA SER A 63 -10.17 12.17 -11.42
C SER A 63 -8.67 12.32 -11.69
N LEU A 64 -7.84 11.39 -11.21
CA LEU A 64 -6.40 11.37 -11.50
C LEU A 64 -6.12 10.97 -12.95
N LEU A 65 -6.84 9.99 -13.49
CA LEU A 65 -6.74 9.58 -14.90
C LEU A 65 -7.11 10.74 -15.84
N ASP A 66 -8.20 11.44 -15.57
CA ASP A 66 -8.66 12.59 -16.38
C ASP A 66 -7.60 13.71 -16.38
N ARG A 67 -6.91 13.91 -15.26
CA ARG A 67 -5.88 14.93 -15.09
C ARG A 67 -4.53 14.56 -15.69
N TYR A 68 -4.10 13.29 -15.58
CA TYR A 68 -2.71 12.92 -15.83
C TYR A 68 -2.49 11.92 -16.97
N SER A 69 -3.52 11.23 -17.50
CA SER A 69 -3.33 10.21 -18.54
C SER A 69 -2.82 10.80 -19.88
N GLN A 70 -3.18 12.04 -20.17
CA GLN A 70 -2.73 12.77 -21.36
C GLN A 70 -1.48 13.64 -21.11
N VAL A 71 -1.02 13.74 -19.86
CA VAL A 71 0.20 14.48 -19.52
C VAL A 71 1.39 13.57 -19.74
N THR A 72 2.34 14.04 -20.54
CA THR A 72 3.59 13.33 -20.79
C THR A 72 4.72 13.87 -19.93
N HIS A 73 5.59 12.97 -19.48
CA HIS A 73 6.88 13.33 -18.89
C HIS A 73 7.84 13.86 -19.96
N SER A 74 8.95 14.49 -19.57
CA SER A 74 10.00 14.97 -20.49
C SER A 74 10.56 13.87 -21.40
N THR A 75 10.44 12.60 -21.01
CA THR A 75 10.81 11.43 -21.81
C THR A 75 9.76 11.03 -22.86
N GLY A 76 8.60 11.71 -22.94
CA GLY A 76 7.47 11.32 -23.78
C GLY A 76 6.56 10.24 -23.18
N ALA A 77 6.93 9.65 -22.05
CA ALA A 77 6.11 8.64 -21.38
C ALA A 77 4.90 9.27 -20.63
N PRO A 78 3.75 8.61 -20.55
CA PRO A 78 2.60 9.14 -19.81
C PRO A 78 2.92 9.26 -18.30
N ARG A 79 2.31 10.27 -17.65
CA ARG A 79 2.46 10.45 -16.20
C ARG A 79 1.67 9.43 -15.40
N LEU A 80 0.51 9.02 -15.88
CA LEU A 80 -0.34 8.00 -15.27
C LEU A 80 -0.87 7.04 -16.33
N ARG A 81 -0.79 5.74 -16.05
CA ARG A 81 -1.41 4.70 -16.85
C ARG A 81 -2.06 3.66 -15.95
N LEU A 82 -3.32 3.35 -16.21
CA LEU A 82 -4.00 2.18 -15.63
C LEU A 82 -3.75 0.95 -16.52
N HIS A 83 -3.42 -0.16 -15.89
CA HIS A 83 -3.27 -1.46 -16.53
C HIS A 83 -3.97 -2.52 -15.69
N HIS A 84 -4.54 -3.54 -16.33
CA HIS A 84 -5.25 -4.60 -15.63
C HIS A 84 -4.32 -5.77 -15.34
N ALA A 85 -4.28 -6.19 -14.07
CA ALA A 85 -3.54 -7.37 -13.63
C ALA A 85 -4.15 -7.94 -12.35
N ASP A 86 -4.13 -9.25 -12.22
CA ASP A 86 -4.48 -9.95 -10.99
C ASP A 86 -3.20 -10.26 -10.19
N VAL A 87 -3.14 -9.80 -8.94
CA VAL A 87 -2.00 -10.07 -8.05
C VAL A 87 -1.83 -11.56 -7.74
N MET A 88 -2.86 -12.37 -7.98
CA MET A 88 -2.85 -13.82 -7.81
C MET A 88 -2.43 -14.57 -9.07
N ASP A 89 -2.34 -13.90 -10.21
CA ASP A 89 -1.93 -14.48 -11.49
C ASP A 89 -0.51 -13.97 -11.87
N ARG A 90 0.47 -14.89 -11.78
CA ARG A 90 1.86 -14.57 -12.08
C ARG A 90 2.06 -14.15 -13.53
N ASP A 91 1.38 -14.80 -14.48
CA ASP A 91 1.55 -14.51 -15.90
C ASP A 91 0.98 -13.12 -16.22
N SER A 92 -0.18 -12.79 -15.65
CA SER A 92 -0.75 -11.44 -15.68
C SER A 92 0.23 -10.38 -15.15
N LEU A 93 0.91 -10.65 -14.03
CA LEU A 93 1.90 -9.74 -13.47
C LEU A 93 3.16 -9.59 -14.34
N VAL A 94 3.62 -10.67 -14.98
CA VAL A 94 4.75 -10.63 -15.93
C VAL A 94 4.41 -9.77 -17.15
N VAL A 95 3.20 -9.92 -17.70
CA VAL A 95 2.70 -9.08 -18.80
C VAL A 95 2.62 -7.61 -18.35
N ALA A 96 2.09 -7.34 -17.17
CA ALA A 96 2.01 -5.98 -16.62
C ALA A 96 3.40 -5.35 -16.41
N GLN A 97 4.37 -6.13 -15.91
CA GLN A 97 5.75 -5.67 -15.73
C GLN A 97 6.39 -5.31 -17.08
N ALA A 98 6.24 -6.17 -18.10
CA ALA A 98 6.76 -5.90 -19.45
C ALA A 98 6.09 -4.65 -20.07
N ALA A 99 4.77 -4.47 -19.88
CA ALA A 99 4.04 -3.28 -20.33
C ALA A 99 4.51 -2.00 -19.61
N CYS A 100 4.77 -2.07 -18.31
CA CYS A 100 5.35 -0.96 -17.54
C CYS A 100 6.74 -0.58 -18.08
N ALA A 101 7.62 -1.58 -18.21
CA ALA A 101 8.99 -1.37 -18.70
C ALA A 101 9.02 -0.77 -20.13
N GLY A 102 8.16 -1.26 -21.03
CA GLY A 102 8.06 -0.79 -22.41
C GLY A 102 7.47 0.60 -22.57
N THR A 103 6.65 1.07 -21.62
CA THR A 103 5.94 2.36 -21.74
C THR A 103 6.50 3.46 -20.84
N MET A 104 6.98 3.12 -19.66
CA MET A 104 7.45 4.07 -18.65
C MET A 104 8.89 3.85 -18.22
N GLY A 105 9.42 2.66 -18.46
CA GLY A 105 10.74 2.24 -17.97
C GLY A 105 10.64 1.31 -16.75
N VAL A 106 11.79 0.87 -16.26
CA VAL A 106 11.86 -0.03 -15.11
C VAL A 106 11.37 0.67 -13.85
N ALA A 107 10.42 0.02 -13.16
CA ALA A 107 9.89 0.54 -11.90
C ALA A 107 10.97 0.57 -10.82
N SER A 108 11.10 1.69 -10.12
CA SER A 108 11.98 1.86 -8.97
C SER A 108 11.24 2.07 -7.64
N VAL A 109 9.92 2.24 -7.69
CA VAL A 109 9.04 2.24 -6.51
C VAL A 109 7.90 1.25 -6.75
N LEU A 110 7.59 0.44 -5.73
CA LEU A 110 6.43 -0.45 -5.73
C LEU A 110 5.63 -0.23 -4.45
N VAL A 111 4.33 0.04 -4.60
CA VAL A 111 3.37 0.10 -3.50
C VAL A 111 2.45 -1.11 -3.60
N ASN A 112 2.66 -2.10 -2.75
CA ASN A 112 1.79 -3.26 -2.60
C ASN A 112 0.58 -2.89 -1.74
N ASN A 113 -0.46 -2.37 -2.38
CA ASN A 113 -1.69 -1.92 -1.72
C ASN A 113 -2.88 -2.86 -1.96
N ALA A 114 -2.87 -3.68 -3.01
CA ALA A 114 -3.93 -4.65 -3.25
C ALA A 114 -4.17 -5.51 -2.02
N GLY A 115 -5.42 -5.60 -1.61
CA GLY A 115 -5.81 -6.38 -0.44
C GLY A 115 -7.31 -6.33 -0.23
N ILE A 116 -7.82 -7.33 0.46
CA ILE A 116 -9.23 -7.45 0.81
C ILE A 116 -9.39 -7.49 2.32
N ASP A 117 -10.47 -6.88 2.77
CA ASP A 117 -10.94 -6.85 4.15
C ASP A 117 -12.47 -6.96 4.12
N GLN A 118 -13.06 -7.38 5.20
CA GLN A 118 -14.51 -7.36 5.35
C GLN A 118 -14.87 -6.15 6.22
N PRO A 119 -15.46 -5.10 5.65
CA PRO A 119 -15.89 -3.95 6.42
C PRO A 119 -17.03 -4.32 7.38
N ALA A 120 -17.19 -3.57 8.47
CA ALA A 120 -18.34 -3.68 9.33
C ALA A 120 -19.61 -3.33 8.53
N SER A 121 -20.56 -4.24 8.53
CA SER A 121 -21.83 -4.12 7.81
C SER A 121 -22.98 -4.54 8.73
N ALA A 122 -24.14 -3.94 8.58
CA ALA A 122 -25.37 -4.40 9.23
C ALA A 122 -25.94 -5.68 8.58
N ASP A 123 -25.36 -6.14 7.49
CA ASP A 123 -25.74 -7.40 6.86
C ASP A 123 -25.32 -8.59 7.72
N ARG A 124 -26.30 -9.30 8.28
CA ARG A 124 -26.08 -10.48 9.10
C ARG A 124 -25.38 -11.63 8.36
N ALA A 125 -25.46 -11.68 7.04
CA ALA A 125 -24.78 -12.68 6.25
C ALA A 125 -23.24 -12.55 6.34
N ALA A 126 -22.74 -11.39 6.75
CA ALA A 126 -21.32 -11.13 6.96
C ALA A 126 -20.85 -11.35 8.41
N SER A 127 -21.76 -11.74 9.34
CA SER A 127 -21.43 -11.97 10.75
C SER A 127 -21.36 -13.46 11.08
N TYR A 128 -20.31 -13.85 11.80
CA TYR A 128 -20.03 -15.23 12.22
C TYR A 128 -19.61 -15.27 13.67
N ARG A 129 -19.90 -16.37 14.36
CA ARG A 129 -19.19 -16.70 15.60
C ARG A 129 -17.75 -17.10 15.25
N MET A 130 -16.82 -16.97 16.19
CA MET A 130 -15.40 -17.28 15.94
C MET A 130 -15.20 -18.70 15.41
N GLU A 131 -15.92 -19.66 16.03
CA GLU A 131 -15.88 -21.08 15.68
C GLU A 131 -16.47 -21.40 14.29
N ASP A 132 -17.32 -20.50 13.75
CA ASP A 132 -18.06 -20.69 12.50
C ASP A 132 -17.49 -19.86 11.34
N VAL A 133 -16.37 -19.16 11.53
CA VAL A 133 -15.75 -18.34 10.47
C VAL A 133 -15.39 -19.24 9.27
N PRO A 134 -15.94 -18.98 8.06
CA PRO A 134 -15.67 -19.81 6.90
C PRO A 134 -14.18 -19.80 6.53
N MET A 135 -13.61 -20.97 6.31
CA MET A 135 -12.19 -21.10 5.97
C MET A 135 -11.85 -20.62 4.56
N ASP A 136 -12.81 -20.62 3.64
CA ASP A 136 -12.65 -20.06 2.30
C ASP A 136 -12.50 -18.53 2.32
N VAL A 137 -13.26 -17.83 3.17
CA VAL A 137 -13.08 -16.39 3.42
C VAL A 137 -11.67 -16.12 3.96
N SER A 138 -11.24 -16.90 4.95
CA SER A 138 -9.90 -16.78 5.54
C SER A 138 -8.79 -17.05 4.52
N ARG A 139 -8.93 -18.08 3.68
CA ARG A 139 -7.98 -18.38 2.59
C ARG A 139 -7.90 -17.24 1.59
N ALA A 140 -9.04 -16.75 1.09
CA ALA A 140 -9.06 -15.66 0.13
C ALA A 140 -8.32 -14.41 0.65
N ILE A 141 -8.52 -14.06 1.93
CA ILE A 141 -7.82 -12.93 2.55
C ILE A 141 -6.30 -13.17 2.60
N LEU A 142 -5.87 -14.36 3.06
CA LEU A 142 -4.44 -14.69 3.14
C LEU A 142 -3.79 -14.76 1.75
N GLU A 143 -4.46 -15.35 0.79
CA GLU A 143 -3.98 -15.47 -0.59
C GLU A 143 -3.76 -14.09 -1.20
N VAL A 144 -4.78 -13.24 -1.23
CA VAL A 144 -4.65 -11.90 -1.83
C VAL A 144 -3.66 -11.04 -1.06
N ASN A 145 -3.83 -10.91 0.26
CA ASN A 145 -3.06 -9.94 1.04
C ASN A 145 -1.60 -10.35 1.24
N THR A 146 -1.31 -11.65 1.38
CA THR A 146 0.02 -12.15 1.69
C THR A 146 0.71 -12.70 0.45
N LEU A 147 0.11 -13.72 -0.20
CA LEU A 147 0.73 -14.36 -1.36
C LEU A 147 0.74 -13.43 -2.57
N GLY A 148 -0.35 -12.67 -2.80
CA GLY A 148 -0.39 -11.64 -3.84
C GLY A 148 0.70 -10.59 -3.66
N THR A 149 0.86 -10.03 -2.44
CA THR A 149 1.95 -9.09 -2.11
C THR A 149 3.33 -9.69 -2.41
N PHE A 150 3.54 -10.96 -2.05
CA PHE A 150 4.82 -11.63 -2.32
C PHE A 150 5.03 -11.83 -3.82
N GLN A 151 4.03 -12.28 -4.55
CA GLN A 151 4.11 -12.52 -5.99
C GLN A 151 4.40 -11.24 -6.79
N VAL A 152 3.71 -10.13 -6.47
CA VAL A 152 4.00 -8.82 -7.07
C VAL A 152 5.44 -8.39 -6.75
N SER A 153 5.88 -8.57 -5.49
CA SER A 153 7.26 -8.27 -5.08
C SER A 153 8.27 -9.11 -5.84
N GLN A 154 8.00 -10.39 -6.11
CA GLN A 154 8.90 -11.24 -6.92
C GLN A 154 9.04 -10.71 -8.35
N VAL A 155 7.94 -10.31 -8.99
CA VAL A 155 7.96 -9.88 -10.40
C VAL A 155 8.59 -8.50 -10.55
N PHE A 156 8.08 -7.49 -9.87
CA PHE A 156 8.59 -6.11 -9.99
C PHE A 156 9.87 -5.89 -9.19
N GLY A 157 9.97 -6.44 -7.99
CA GLY A 157 11.16 -6.36 -7.15
C GLY A 157 12.35 -7.11 -7.76
N GLY A 158 12.13 -8.21 -8.47
CA GLY A 158 13.16 -8.90 -9.23
C GLY A 158 13.86 -8.01 -10.26
N GLU A 159 13.12 -7.14 -10.94
CA GLU A 159 13.70 -6.14 -11.86
C GLU A 159 14.45 -5.03 -11.12
N MET A 160 13.97 -4.59 -9.95
CA MET A 160 14.68 -3.65 -9.09
C MET A 160 16.03 -4.24 -8.60
N VAL A 161 16.06 -5.53 -8.26
CA VAL A 161 17.29 -6.24 -7.88
C VAL A 161 18.31 -6.24 -9.05
N LYS A 162 17.85 -6.53 -10.28
CA LYS A 162 18.70 -6.46 -11.48
C LYS A 162 19.21 -5.03 -11.73
N ALA A 163 18.35 -4.03 -11.54
CA ALA A 163 18.68 -2.62 -11.68
C ALA A 163 19.51 -2.07 -10.50
N ARG A 164 19.67 -2.84 -9.41
CA ARG A 164 20.35 -2.46 -8.17
C ARG A 164 19.81 -1.17 -7.54
N ARG A 165 18.51 -0.91 -7.70
CA ARG A 165 17.82 0.27 -7.18
C ARG A 165 16.34 -0.03 -7.01
N GLY A 166 15.78 0.26 -5.82
CA GLY A 166 14.34 0.14 -5.60
C GLY A 166 13.90 0.50 -4.20
N SER A 167 12.61 0.85 -4.11
CA SER A 167 11.89 0.99 -2.84
C SER A 167 10.55 0.29 -2.93
N ILE A 168 10.35 -0.74 -2.12
CA ILE A 168 9.09 -1.48 -2.01
C ILE A 168 8.41 -1.07 -0.72
N ILE A 169 7.17 -0.63 -0.83
CA ILE A 169 6.32 -0.23 0.28
C ILE A 169 5.13 -1.20 0.35
N ASN A 170 5.11 -2.04 1.36
CA ASN A 170 4.01 -2.96 1.63
C ASN A 170 2.99 -2.30 2.55
N ILE A 171 1.73 -2.22 2.14
CA ILE A 171 0.68 -1.62 2.97
C ILE A 171 0.24 -2.63 4.05
N GLY A 172 0.71 -2.36 5.26
CA GLY A 172 0.33 -3.06 6.49
C GLY A 172 -1.02 -2.60 7.02
N SER A 173 -1.17 -2.66 8.33
CA SER A 173 -2.33 -2.16 9.09
C SER A 173 -1.97 -2.08 10.57
N LEU A 174 -2.65 -1.24 11.35
CA LEU A 174 -2.58 -1.31 12.81
C LEU A 174 -2.90 -2.72 13.33
N TYR A 175 -3.76 -3.47 12.62
CA TYR A 175 -4.11 -4.85 12.97
C TYR A 175 -3.01 -5.89 12.67
N ALA A 176 -1.87 -5.48 12.12
CA ALA A 176 -0.67 -6.33 12.12
C ALA A 176 -0.04 -6.45 13.53
N SER A 177 -0.32 -5.50 14.43
CA SER A 177 0.31 -5.38 15.75
C SER A 177 -0.65 -5.56 16.92
N VAL A 178 -1.95 -5.27 16.71
CA VAL A 178 -3.01 -5.39 17.73
C VAL A 178 -4.22 -6.10 17.15
N SER A 179 -5.01 -6.72 18.04
CA SER A 179 -6.28 -7.34 17.67
C SER A 179 -7.37 -6.29 17.49
N PRO A 180 -8.35 -6.49 16.60
CA PRO A 180 -9.56 -5.68 16.56
C PRO A 180 -10.28 -5.70 17.91
N ASP A 181 -10.69 -4.54 18.39
CA ASP A 181 -11.53 -4.42 19.57
C ASP A 181 -13.00 -4.53 19.14
N LEU A 182 -13.64 -5.64 19.48
CA LEU A 182 -15.02 -5.91 19.08
C LEU A 182 -16.02 -4.91 19.68
N ARG A 183 -15.67 -4.22 20.77
CA ARG A 183 -16.51 -3.16 21.37
C ARG A 183 -16.71 -1.96 20.45
N LEU A 184 -15.84 -1.81 19.44
CA LEU A 184 -16.04 -0.79 18.40
C LEU A 184 -17.32 -1.01 17.58
N TYR A 185 -17.85 -2.23 17.57
CA TYR A 185 -18.99 -2.67 16.74
C TYR A 185 -20.22 -3.06 17.54
N ASP A 186 -20.21 -3.01 18.88
CA ASP A 186 -21.31 -3.49 19.74
C ASP A 186 -22.63 -2.73 19.55
N HIS A 187 -22.56 -1.47 19.09
CA HIS A 187 -23.73 -0.64 18.77
C HIS A 187 -24.52 -1.15 17.55
N MET A 188 -23.95 -2.01 16.73
CA MET A 188 -24.64 -2.58 15.56
C MET A 188 -25.72 -3.57 15.93
N ASN A 189 -25.75 -4.09 17.18
CA ASN A 189 -26.74 -5.01 17.73
C ASN A 189 -27.01 -6.23 16.83
N LEU A 190 -25.97 -6.79 16.23
CA LEU A 190 -26.04 -8.00 15.39
C LEU A 190 -26.02 -9.27 16.24
N ASP A 191 -26.66 -10.33 15.74
CA ASP A 191 -26.59 -11.69 16.30
C ASP A 191 -26.32 -12.70 15.18
N PRO A 192 -25.14 -13.35 15.15
CA PRO A 192 -24.00 -13.12 16.04
C PRO A 192 -23.43 -11.71 15.93
N PRO A 193 -22.71 -11.22 16.95
CA PRO A 193 -22.04 -9.93 16.90
C PRO A 193 -21.08 -9.83 15.72
N PHE A 194 -20.90 -8.62 15.18
CA PHE A 194 -19.93 -8.41 14.10
C PHE A 194 -18.54 -8.86 14.52
N LEU A 195 -17.92 -9.67 13.68
CA LEU A 195 -16.56 -10.15 13.85
C LEU A 195 -15.72 -9.71 12.64
N LYS A 196 -14.72 -8.86 12.88
CA LYS A 196 -13.73 -8.57 11.84
C LYS A 196 -12.95 -9.85 11.53
N PRO A 197 -12.80 -10.26 10.26
CA PRO A 197 -12.17 -11.53 9.91
C PRO A 197 -10.80 -11.70 10.56
N PRO A 198 -10.55 -12.78 11.34
CA PRO A 198 -9.26 -13.00 12.00
C PRO A 198 -8.09 -13.08 11.02
N ALA A 199 -8.35 -13.61 9.81
CA ALA A 199 -7.37 -13.70 8.74
C ALA A 199 -6.85 -12.34 8.26
N TYR A 200 -7.60 -11.26 8.43
CA TYR A 200 -7.13 -9.93 8.02
C TYR A 200 -5.91 -9.49 8.84
N GLY A 201 -6.02 -9.47 10.17
CA GLY A 201 -4.88 -9.13 11.04
C GLY A 201 -3.70 -10.07 10.83
N ALA A 202 -3.97 -11.38 10.73
CA ALA A 202 -2.95 -12.38 10.44
C ALA A 202 -2.23 -12.11 9.11
N SER A 203 -2.97 -11.77 8.04
CA SER A 203 -2.39 -11.45 6.74
C SER A 203 -1.49 -10.19 6.80
N LYS A 204 -1.92 -9.17 7.54
CA LYS A 204 -1.14 -7.92 7.68
C LYS A 204 0.11 -8.12 8.56
N ALA A 205 0.05 -8.95 9.58
CA ALA A 205 1.22 -9.39 10.35
C ALA A 205 2.22 -10.16 9.46
N ALA A 206 1.72 -11.05 8.61
CA ALA A 206 2.54 -11.78 7.63
C ALA A 206 3.23 -10.81 6.64
N VAL A 207 2.53 -9.79 6.14
CA VAL A 207 3.09 -8.75 5.26
C VAL A 207 4.21 -7.97 5.95
N VAL A 208 4.03 -7.60 7.23
CA VAL A 208 5.08 -6.91 8.02
C VAL A 208 6.30 -7.80 8.20
N ASN A 209 6.12 -9.10 8.47
CA ASN A 209 7.25 -10.01 8.59
C ASN A 209 7.93 -10.28 7.23
N LEU A 210 7.16 -10.47 6.15
CA LEU A 210 7.66 -10.59 4.78
C LEU A 210 8.52 -9.38 4.38
N THR A 211 8.13 -8.17 4.80
CA THR A 211 8.89 -6.94 4.60
C THR A 211 10.31 -7.07 5.17
N ARG A 212 10.47 -7.60 6.37
CA ARG A 212 11.81 -7.80 6.99
C ARG A 212 12.62 -8.82 6.21
N TYR A 213 11.99 -9.91 5.79
CA TYR A 213 12.67 -10.95 5.01
C TYR A 213 13.18 -10.39 3.66
N LEU A 214 12.32 -9.69 2.92
CA LEU A 214 12.70 -9.11 1.64
C LEU A 214 13.77 -8.01 1.79
N ALA A 215 13.70 -7.21 2.86
CA ALA A 215 14.70 -6.19 3.15
C ALA A 215 16.10 -6.79 3.35
N THR A 216 16.20 -7.91 4.08
CA THR A 216 17.50 -8.60 4.30
C THR A 216 17.98 -9.29 3.03
N ALA A 217 17.09 -9.90 2.26
CA ALA A 217 17.44 -10.60 1.03
C ALA A 217 17.87 -9.65 -0.10
N TRP A 218 17.27 -8.49 -0.21
CA TRP A 218 17.47 -7.57 -1.35
C TRP A 218 18.25 -6.30 -1.00
N GLY A 219 18.48 -6.03 0.28
CA GLY A 219 19.35 -4.93 0.73
C GLY A 219 20.73 -4.91 0.07
N PRO A 220 21.45 -6.05 -0.06
CA PRO A 220 22.74 -6.11 -0.74
C PRO A 220 22.68 -5.71 -2.23
N TYR A 221 21.50 -5.70 -2.82
CA TYR A 221 21.25 -5.28 -4.19
C TYR A 221 20.72 -3.85 -4.30
N GLY A 222 20.73 -3.07 -3.22
CA GLY A 222 20.27 -1.67 -3.24
C GLY A 222 18.75 -1.52 -3.27
N VAL A 223 17.99 -2.55 -2.90
CA VAL A 223 16.52 -2.49 -2.81
C VAL A 223 16.09 -2.40 -1.35
N ARG A 224 15.41 -1.33 -1.00
CA ARG A 224 14.79 -1.14 0.32
C ARG A 224 13.37 -1.72 0.32
N VAL A 225 12.98 -2.34 1.41
CA VAL A 225 11.62 -2.86 1.59
C VAL A 225 11.12 -2.46 2.98
N ASN A 226 10.00 -1.71 3.03
CA ASN A 226 9.41 -1.25 4.27
C ASN A 226 7.90 -1.49 4.28
N ALA A 227 7.31 -1.58 5.45
CA ALA A 227 5.86 -1.58 5.62
C ALA A 227 5.39 -0.17 6.02
N LEU A 228 4.28 0.27 5.44
CA LEU A 228 3.51 1.43 5.87
C LEU A 228 2.18 0.91 6.45
N SER A 229 1.97 1.10 7.76
CA SER A 229 0.80 0.58 8.48
C SER A 229 -0.13 1.72 8.90
N PRO A 230 -1.17 2.02 8.09
CA PRO A 230 -2.17 3.01 8.48
C PRO A 230 -3.00 2.54 9.69
N GLY A 231 -3.45 3.51 10.47
CA GLY A 231 -4.54 3.35 11.42
C GLY A 231 -5.90 3.36 10.75
N GLY A 232 -6.94 3.76 11.48
CA GLY A 232 -8.24 4.01 10.89
C GLY A 232 -8.21 5.23 9.97
N VAL A 233 -8.53 5.02 8.69
CA VAL A 233 -8.65 6.11 7.70
C VAL A 233 -10.10 6.50 7.57
N LEU A 234 -10.38 7.80 7.66
CA LEU A 234 -11.73 8.34 7.58
C LEU A 234 -12.36 8.03 6.21
N GLY A 235 -13.56 7.49 6.25
CA GLY A 235 -14.36 7.11 5.08
C GLY A 235 -15.84 7.07 5.44
N ALA A 236 -16.56 6.08 4.92
CA ALA A 236 -18.01 5.92 5.12
C ALA A 236 -18.38 5.12 6.39
N GLN A 237 -17.49 5.08 7.41
CA GLN A 237 -17.81 4.43 8.69
C GLN A 237 -18.94 5.19 9.40
N ASP A 238 -19.79 4.45 10.13
CA ASP A 238 -20.85 5.07 10.90
C ASP A 238 -20.33 5.98 12.03
N PRO A 239 -21.10 7.00 12.46
CA PRO A 239 -20.62 7.99 13.43
C PRO A 239 -20.25 7.39 14.80
N GLU A 240 -20.96 6.35 15.25
CA GLU A 240 -20.69 5.74 16.56
C GLU A 240 -19.39 4.92 16.53
N PHE A 241 -19.11 4.22 15.43
CA PHE A 241 -17.81 3.59 15.21
C PHE A 241 -16.70 4.65 15.21
N GLN A 242 -16.90 5.76 14.48
CA GLN A 242 -15.89 6.85 14.43
C GLN A 242 -15.62 7.40 15.82
N ARG A 243 -16.67 7.68 16.62
CA ARG A 243 -16.54 8.17 17.99
C ARG A 243 -15.72 7.20 18.85
N LYS A 244 -16.10 5.91 18.89
CA LYS A 244 -15.42 4.89 19.68
C LYS A 244 -13.97 4.66 19.24
N PHE A 245 -13.73 4.73 17.93
CA PHE A 245 -12.38 4.61 17.39
C PHE A 245 -11.50 5.80 17.82
N ASN A 246 -12.03 7.03 17.69
CA ASN A 246 -11.34 8.27 18.05
C ASN A 246 -11.00 8.31 19.55
N ASP A 247 -11.85 7.79 20.42
CA ASP A 247 -11.60 7.70 21.87
C ASP A 247 -10.37 6.84 22.20
N ARG A 248 -9.93 5.99 21.27
CA ARG A 248 -8.73 5.14 21.40
C ARG A 248 -7.49 5.69 20.71
N VAL A 249 -7.64 6.75 19.92
CA VAL A 249 -6.52 7.35 19.18
C VAL A 249 -5.97 8.51 20.02
N PRO A 250 -4.70 8.52 20.43
CA PRO A 250 -4.10 9.65 21.15
C PRO A 250 -4.28 11.00 20.44
N LEU A 251 -4.24 11.04 19.10
CA LEU A 251 -4.52 12.26 18.34
C LEU A 251 -6.01 12.58 18.21
N GLY A 252 -6.92 11.79 18.81
CA GLY A 252 -8.35 12.06 18.92
C GLY A 252 -9.15 11.99 17.61
N ARG A 253 -8.58 11.49 16.53
CA ARG A 253 -9.24 11.40 15.21
C ARG A 253 -8.72 10.24 14.37
N MET A 254 -9.54 9.82 13.40
CA MET A 254 -9.07 8.98 12.31
C MET A 254 -8.15 9.78 11.37
N ALA A 255 -7.32 9.06 10.61
CA ALA A 255 -6.45 9.67 9.61
C ALA A 255 -7.25 10.16 8.41
N GLU A 256 -6.87 11.31 7.89
CA GLU A 256 -7.28 11.80 6.57
C GLU A 256 -6.27 11.36 5.49
N ALA A 257 -6.68 11.44 4.22
CA ALA A 257 -5.80 11.11 3.10
C ALA A 257 -4.44 11.85 3.15
N ALA A 258 -4.47 13.12 3.54
CA ALA A 258 -3.29 13.98 3.66
C ALA A 258 -2.25 13.45 4.67
N ASP A 259 -2.69 12.80 5.76
CA ASP A 259 -1.81 12.24 6.78
C ASP A 259 -0.94 11.10 6.24
N LEU A 260 -1.39 10.43 5.18
CA LEU A 260 -0.73 9.26 4.60
C LEU A 260 0.27 9.61 3.49
N THR A 261 0.12 10.76 2.85
CA THR A 261 0.91 11.15 1.67
C THR A 261 2.38 11.41 2.00
N GLY A 262 2.66 12.11 3.10
CA GLY A 262 4.02 12.39 3.58
C GLY A 262 4.81 11.12 3.91
N PRO A 263 4.27 10.21 4.76
CA PRO A 263 4.89 8.92 5.06
C PRO A 263 5.18 8.06 3.82
N LEU A 264 4.27 8.03 2.83
CA LEU A 264 4.53 7.32 1.58
C LEU A 264 5.69 7.95 0.80
N ARG A 265 5.68 9.26 0.60
CA ARG A 265 6.77 9.99 -0.08
C ARG A 265 8.10 9.77 0.60
N PHE A 266 8.15 9.79 1.92
CA PHE A 266 9.35 9.47 2.69
C PHE A 266 9.90 8.09 2.33
N LEU A 267 9.07 7.04 2.40
CA LEU A 267 9.52 5.68 2.11
C LEU A 267 9.87 5.47 0.62
N ALA A 268 9.19 6.17 -0.29
CA ALA A 268 9.43 6.06 -1.72
C ALA A 268 10.72 6.76 -2.19
N SER A 269 11.17 7.78 -1.47
CA SER A 269 12.23 8.70 -1.90
C SER A 269 13.59 8.44 -1.24
N ASP A 270 14.60 9.18 -1.65
CA ASP A 270 15.95 9.15 -1.08
C ASP A 270 16.00 9.68 0.36
N ALA A 271 14.95 10.37 0.85
CA ALA A 271 14.84 10.77 2.25
C ALA A 271 14.86 9.58 3.22
N SER A 272 14.54 8.38 2.74
CA SER A 272 14.62 7.11 3.48
C SER A 272 15.74 6.18 3.00
N ALA A 273 16.81 6.71 2.41
CA ALA A 273 17.89 5.91 1.80
C ALA A 273 18.54 4.90 2.78
N TYR A 274 18.51 5.18 4.08
CA TYR A 274 19.04 4.29 5.13
C TYR A 274 17.95 3.59 5.95
N VAL A 275 16.72 3.52 5.42
CA VAL A 275 15.56 2.90 6.08
C VAL A 275 15.12 1.69 5.27
N THR A 276 15.29 0.49 5.84
CA THR A 276 14.81 -0.77 5.26
C THR A 276 14.46 -1.77 6.36
N GLY A 277 13.48 -2.65 6.11
CA GLY A 277 13.02 -3.67 7.05
C GLY A 277 12.15 -3.12 8.20
N THR A 278 11.74 -1.86 8.15
CA THR A 278 10.91 -1.24 9.20
C THR A 278 9.42 -1.30 8.89
N GLU A 279 8.64 -1.17 9.95
CA GLU A 279 7.22 -0.84 9.89
C GLU A 279 7.03 0.61 10.35
N LEU A 280 6.61 1.48 9.42
CA LEU A 280 6.22 2.85 9.72
C LEU A 280 4.71 2.88 10.04
N ARG A 281 4.36 3.03 11.31
CA ARG A 281 2.97 3.14 11.75
C ARG A 281 2.50 4.58 11.61
N VAL A 282 1.35 4.76 10.97
CA VAL A 282 0.68 6.05 10.75
C VAL A 282 -0.74 5.90 11.28
N ASP A 283 -0.86 5.79 12.59
CA ASP A 283 -2.07 5.36 13.31
C ASP A 283 -2.54 6.34 14.39
N GLY A 284 -1.96 7.54 14.44
CA GLY A 284 -2.31 8.56 15.44
C GLY A 284 -1.97 8.16 16.88
N GLY A 285 -1.14 7.12 17.05
CA GLY A 285 -0.76 6.57 18.36
C GLY A 285 -1.69 5.44 18.85
N PHE A 286 -2.61 4.95 18.03
CA PHE A 286 -3.55 3.88 18.40
C PHE A 286 -2.85 2.65 18.99
N THR A 287 -1.69 2.28 18.47
CA THR A 287 -0.93 1.09 18.92
C THR A 287 0.15 1.41 19.96
N ALA A 288 0.16 2.60 20.54
CA ALA A 288 1.19 3.00 21.52
C ALA A 288 0.86 2.56 22.96
N TRP A 289 -0.38 2.12 23.21
CA TRP A 289 -0.87 1.71 24.55
C TRP A 289 -1.76 0.44 24.48
#